data_beab26edb9207bea0bb38d5741bef00f
#
_entry.id   beab26edb9207bea0bb38d5741bef00f
#
_cell.length_a   1.000
_cell.length_b   1.000
_cell.length_c   1.000
_cell.angle_alpha   90.00
_cell.angle_beta   90.00
_cell.angle_gamma   90.00
#
_symmetry.space_group_name_H-M   'P 1'
#
loop_
_entity.id
_entity.type
_entity.pdbx_description
1 polymer ?
#
loop_
_entity_poly.entity_id
_entity_poly.type
_entity_poly.pdbx_seq_one_letter_code
_entity_poly.pdbx_strand_id
1 'polypeptide(L)'
;MEFTRPATWDDVRTLAGYLAEAGVEYALVGGYAVAAHGFNRFSEDIDILVNPSAANARLWIAALSRLPDGAAMELSNERDVFAADQRYAIRINDEFTVDVLPSVAGLSWEQMVPHIITRELDGVPVRLLDLEGLLKTKQGVRPKDQLDASIIRSALEQRGRKP
;
A
#
# COMPACT_ATOMS: atom_id res chain seq x y z
N MET A 1 17.21 -17.74 -12.68
CA MET A 1 16.90 -16.77 -11.61
C MET A 1 16.18 -15.57 -12.22
N GLU A 2 14.95 -15.38 -11.78
CA GLU A 2 14.15 -14.27 -12.27
C GLU A 2 14.40 -13.05 -11.41
N PHE A 3 14.58 -11.91 -12.07
CA PHE A 3 14.77 -10.66 -11.38
C PHE A 3 13.46 -9.86 -11.42
N THR A 4 13.10 -9.27 -10.29
CA THR A 4 12.00 -8.31 -10.27
C THR A 4 12.49 -7.02 -10.97
N ARG A 5 11.59 -6.41 -11.70
CA ARG A 5 11.82 -5.06 -12.22
C ARG A 5 11.19 -4.02 -11.28
N PRO A 6 11.62 -2.76 -11.35
CA PRO A 6 10.90 -1.71 -10.63
C PRO A 6 9.45 -1.63 -11.07
N ALA A 7 8.55 -1.40 -10.11
CA ALA A 7 7.14 -1.18 -10.40
C ALA A 7 6.94 0.15 -11.13
N THR A 8 5.85 0.26 -11.87
CA THR A 8 5.46 1.47 -12.59
C THR A 8 4.04 1.88 -12.18
N TRP A 9 3.59 3.05 -12.63
CA TRP A 9 2.20 3.48 -12.40
C TRP A 9 1.20 2.55 -13.09
N ASP A 10 1.55 1.97 -14.23
CA ASP A 10 0.70 0.96 -14.87
C ASP A 10 0.50 -0.24 -13.97
N ASP A 11 1.55 -0.66 -13.27
CA ASP A 11 1.46 -1.76 -12.30
C ASP A 11 0.54 -1.40 -11.13
N VAL A 12 0.62 -0.18 -10.62
CA VAL A 12 -0.27 0.30 -9.55
C VAL A 12 -1.72 0.23 -10.03
N ARG A 13 -2.02 0.70 -11.23
CA ARG A 13 -3.37 0.67 -11.78
C ARG A 13 -3.87 -0.76 -11.97
N THR A 14 -3.05 -1.62 -12.53
CA THR A 14 -3.40 -3.03 -12.74
C THR A 14 -3.69 -3.71 -11.41
N LEU A 15 -2.82 -3.52 -10.43
CA LEU A 15 -2.99 -4.09 -9.09
C LEU A 15 -4.27 -3.57 -8.43
N ALA A 16 -4.51 -2.27 -8.49
CA ALA A 16 -5.71 -1.65 -7.91
C ALA A 16 -6.99 -2.23 -8.55
N GLY A 17 -6.96 -2.48 -9.85
CA GLY A 17 -8.07 -3.12 -10.55
C GLY A 17 -8.35 -4.52 -10.02
N TYR A 18 -7.31 -5.33 -9.85
CA TYR A 18 -7.45 -6.69 -9.31
C TYR A 18 -7.99 -6.67 -7.88
N LEU A 19 -7.47 -5.76 -7.04
CA LEU A 19 -7.91 -5.62 -5.66
C LEU A 19 -9.39 -5.20 -5.58
N ALA A 20 -9.79 -4.26 -6.42
CA ALA A 20 -11.18 -3.79 -6.45
C ALA A 20 -12.13 -4.90 -6.91
N GLU A 21 -11.79 -5.62 -7.97
CA GLU A 21 -12.60 -6.72 -8.48
C GLU A 21 -12.78 -7.83 -7.45
N ALA A 22 -11.76 -8.09 -6.65
CA ALA A 22 -11.81 -9.12 -5.61
C ALA A 22 -12.48 -8.63 -4.32
N GLY A 23 -12.78 -7.34 -4.19
CA GLY A 23 -13.38 -6.79 -2.99
C GLY A 23 -12.43 -6.70 -1.81
N VAL A 24 -11.15 -6.51 -2.06
CA VAL A 24 -10.11 -6.46 -1.01
C VAL A 24 -10.21 -5.17 -0.22
N GLU A 25 -10.10 -5.26 1.10
CA GLU A 25 -9.94 -4.10 1.98
C GLU A 25 -8.45 -3.77 2.05
N TYR A 26 -8.06 -2.68 1.39
CA TYR A 26 -6.67 -2.25 1.30
C TYR A 26 -6.55 -0.74 1.19
N ALA A 27 -5.34 -0.24 1.39
CA ALA A 27 -4.97 1.13 1.03
C ALA A 27 -3.50 1.15 0.57
N LEU A 28 -3.24 1.86 -0.52
CA LEU A 28 -1.88 2.13 -0.98
C LEU A 28 -1.17 2.99 0.07
N VAL A 29 0.03 2.59 0.44
CA VAL A 29 0.91 3.32 1.37
C VAL A 29 2.29 3.44 0.75
N GLY A 30 3.25 3.99 1.47
CA GLY A 30 4.63 4.08 1.00
C GLY A 30 4.84 5.09 -0.12
N GLY A 31 5.89 4.88 -0.91
CA GLY A 31 6.33 5.85 -1.92
C GLY A 31 5.30 6.18 -2.98
N TYR A 32 4.56 5.19 -3.48
CA TYR A 32 3.52 5.44 -4.48
C TYR A 32 2.35 6.24 -3.91
N ALA A 33 1.99 6.03 -2.64
CA ALA A 33 0.94 6.83 -2.01
C ALA A 33 1.37 8.29 -1.88
N VAL A 34 2.61 8.53 -1.45
CA VAL A 34 3.17 9.90 -1.39
C VAL A 34 3.15 10.53 -2.78
N ALA A 35 3.62 9.81 -3.80
CA ALA A 35 3.64 10.30 -5.18
C ALA A 35 2.23 10.57 -5.72
N ALA A 36 1.24 9.77 -5.34
CA ALA A 36 -0.15 9.97 -5.76
C ALA A 36 -0.74 11.30 -5.28
N HIS A 37 -0.17 11.89 -4.23
CA HIS A 37 -0.55 13.22 -3.75
C HIS A 37 0.17 14.36 -4.49
N GLY A 38 0.92 14.04 -5.54
CA GLY A 38 1.58 15.02 -6.39
C GLY A 38 3.03 15.30 -6.03
N PHE A 39 3.61 14.56 -5.10
CA PHE A 39 5.01 14.74 -4.72
C PHE A 39 5.93 13.96 -5.64
N ASN A 40 7.12 14.51 -5.87
CA ASN A 40 8.14 13.85 -6.68
C ASN A 40 8.83 12.78 -5.81
N ARG A 41 8.33 11.57 -5.88
CA ARG A 41 8.78 10.45 -5.06
C ARG A 41 8.90 9.20 -5.91
N PHE A 42 10.09 8.62 -5.95
CA PHE A 42 10.34 7.36 -6.67
C PHE A 42 10.21 6.18 -5.71
N SER A 43 9.61 5.09 -6.18
CA SER A 43 9.56 3.82 -5.43
C SER A 43 9.65 2.66 -6.40
N GLU A 44 10.45 1.66 -6.04
CA GLU A 44 10.56 0.43 -6.83
C GLU A 44 9.49 -0.59 -6.47
N ASP A 45 8.96 -0.52 -5.26
CA ASP A 45 8.01 -1.48 -4.72
C ASP A 45 6.66 -0.81 -4.47
N ILE A 46 5.60 -1.60 -4.59
CA ILE A 46 4.25 -1.16 -4.23
C ILE A 46 3.94 -1.68 -2.83
N ASP A 47 3.59 -0.77 -1.92
CA ASP A 47 3.23 -1.13 -0.53
C ASP A 47 1.73 -0.95 -0.34
N ILE A 48 1.06 -2.00 0.14
CA ILE A 48 -0.36 -1.92 0.49
C ILE A 48 -0.57 -2.35 1.94
N LEU A 49 -1.35 -1.54 2.66
CA LEU A 49 -1.89 -1.90 3.96
C LEU A 49 -3.19 -2.64 3.73
N VAL A 50 -3.43 -3.74 4.43
CA VAL A 50 -4.65 -4.53 4.28
C VAL A 50 -5.31 -4.78 5.63
N ASN A 51 -6.62 -5.00 5.61
CA ASN A 51 -7.29 -5.59 6.78
C ASN A 51 -6.67 -6.99 6.97
N PRO A 52 -6.09 -7.28 8.15
CA PRO A 52 -5.33 -8.52 8.35
C PRO A 52 -6.19 -9.76 8.62
N SER A 53 -7.51 -9.66 8.52
CA SER A 53 -8.39 -10.82 8.73
C SER A 53 -8.11 -11.94 7.73
N ALA A 54 -8.38 -13.18 8.15
CA ALA A 54 -8.22 -14.34 7.28
C ALA A 54 -9.14 -14.28 6.05
N ALA A 55 -10.34 -13.75 6.22
CA ALA A 55 -11.28 -13.58 5.11
C ALA A 55 -10.73 -12.62 4.06
N ASN A 56 -10.21 -11.48 4.48
CA ASN A 56 -9.61 -10.50 3.56
C ASN A 56 -8.33 -11.04 2.92
N ALA A 57 -7.55 -11.83 3.66
CA ALA A 57 -6.33 -12.44 3.14
C ALA A 57 -6.64 -13.36 1.95
N ARG A 58 -7.67 -14.17 2.02
CA ARG A 58 -8.08 -14.98 0.87
C ARG A 58 -8.34 -14.14 -0.37
N LEU A 59 -8.93 -12.95 -0.18
CA LEU A 59 -9.25 -12.05 -1.28
C LEU A 59 -7.99 -11.43 -1.88
N TRP A 60 -7.07 -10.92 -1.05
CA TRP A 60 -5.87 -10.29 -1.62
C TRP A 60 -4.89 -11.33 -2.18
N ILE A 61 -4.84 -12.54 -1.61
CA ILE A 61 -4.03 -13.62 -2.20
C ILE A 61 -4.56 -13.96 -3.60
N ALA A 62 -5.87 -14.11 -3.75
CA ALA A 62 -6.47 -14.38 -5.06
C ALA A 62 -6.19 -13.26 -6.06
N ALA A 63 -6.32 -11.99 -5.62
CA ALA A 63 -6.05 -10.84 -6.47
C ALA A 63 -4.59 -10.80 -6.92
N LEU A 64 -3.65 -10.93 -6.00
CA LEU A 64 -2.22 -10.89 -6.31
C LEU A 64 -1.76 -12.11 -7.12
N SER A 65 -2.46 -13.23 -7.01
CA SER A 65 -2.17 -14.43 -7.81
C SER A 65 -2.42 -14.22 -9.31
N ARG A 66 -3.13 -13.15 -9.67
CA ARG A 66 -3.36 -12.77 -11.07
C ARG A 66 -2.15 -12.06 -11.71
N LEU A 67 -1.16 -11.67 -10.92
CA LEU A 67 0.07 -11.09 -11.45
C LEU A 67 0.81 -12.13 -12.31
N PRO A 68 1.64 -11.69 -13.28
CA PRO A 68 2.17 -12.57 -14.33
C PRO A 68 2.86 -13.84 -13.86
N ASP A 69 3.64 -13.78 -12.77
CA ASP A 69 4.39 -14.94 -12.26
C ASP A 69 3.60 -15.77 -11.27
N GLY A 70 2.44 -15.30 -10.80
CA GLY A 70 1.59 -16.01 -9.86
C GLY A 70 2.25 -16.30 -8.51
N ALA A 71 3.20 -15.46 -8.09
CA ALA A 71 4.00 -15.70 -6.88
C ALA A 71 3.15 -15.84 -5.62
N ALA A 72 2.04 -15.10 -5.51
CA ALA A 72 1.16 -15.13 -4.34
C ALA A 72 0.41 -16.48 -4.20
N MET A 73 0.38 -17.30 -5.23
CA MET A 73 -0.31 -18.59 -5.18
C MET A 73 0.29 -19.53 -4.10
N GLU A 74 1.54 -19.32 -3.73
CA GLU A 74 2.18 -20.09 -2.65
C GLU A 74 1.44 -19.94 -1.32
N LEU A 75 0.71 -18.83 -1.13
CA LEU A 75 -0.03 -18.54 0.10
C LEU A 75 -1.44 -19.11 0.10
N SER A 76 -1.89 -19.71 -1.00
CA SER A 76 -3.29 -20.14 -1.17
C SER A 76 -3.75 -21.16 -0.14
N ASN A 77 -2.83 -21.94 0.43
CA ASN A 77 -3.13 -22.97 1.41
C ASN A 77 -3.01 -22.47 2.86
N GLU A 78 -2.58 -21.22 3.04
CA GLU A 78 -2.48 -20.62 4.37
C GLU A 78 -3.88 -20.26 4.88
N ARG A 79 -4.19 -20.65 6.12
CA ARG A 79 -5.48 -20.30 6.73
C ARG A 79 -5.52 -18.85 7.22
N ASP A 80 -4.42 -18.43 7.81
CA ASP A 80 -4.27 -17.10 8.38
C ASP A 80 -2.83 -16.66 8.22
N VAL A 81 -2.57 -15.94 7.13
CA VAL A 81 -1.21 -15.49 6.79
C VAL A 81 -0.69 -14.43 7.77
N PHE A 82 -1.61 -13.73 8.46
CA PHE A 82 -1.28 -12.79 9.51
C PHE A 82 -1.83 -13.32 10.84
N ALA A 83 -1.28 -14.44 11.31
CA ALA A 83 -1.62 -14.98 12.62
C ALA A 83 -1.42 -13.92 13.73
N ALA A 84 -2.04 -14.12 14.89
CA ALA A 84 -2.13 -13.11 15.94
C ALA A 84 -0.80 -12.43 16.31
N ASP A 85 0.31 -13.14 16.18
CA ASP A 85 1.66 -12.63 16.47
C ASP A 85 2.45 -12.25 15.21
N GLN A 86 1.89 -12.42 14.02
CA GLN A 86 2.54 -12.06 12.76
C GLN A 86 2.40 -10.56 12.52
N ARG A 87 3.49 -9.83 12.70
CA ARG A 87 3.51 -8.36 12.58
C ARG A 87 4.31 -7.87 11.38
N TYR A 88 4.84 -8.80 10.58
CA TYR A 88 5.74 -8.46 9.49
C TYR A 88 5.00 -8.40 8.16
N ALA A 89 5.46 -7.52 7.30
CA ALA A 89 4.99 -7.47 5.92
C ALA A 89 5.27 -8.79 5.20
N ILE A 90 4.36 -9.17 4.32
CA ILE A 90 4.58 -10.28 3.41
C ILE A 90 5.02 -9.70 2.08
N ARG A 91 6.23 -10.07 1.65
CA ARG A 91 6.78 -9.61 0.38
C ARG A 91 6.43 -10.58 -0.73
N ILE A 92 5.75 -10.09 -1.74
CA ILE A 92 5.40 -10.86 -2.94
C ILE A 92 6.33 -10.39 -4.07
N ASN A 93 7.29 -11.23 -4.43
CA ASN A 93 8.20 -10.97 -5.54
C ASN A 93 7.64 -11.66 -6.79
N ASP A 94 6.84 -10.92 -7.53
CA ASP A 94 6.31 -11.33 -8.82
C ASP A 94 7.17 -10.65 -9.91
N GLU A 95 6.61 -10.23 -11.02
CA GLU A 95 7.35 -9.45 -12.01
C GLU A 95 7.90 -8.16 -11.40
N PHE A 96 7.16 -7.59 -10.46
CA PHE A 96 7.59 -6.51 -9.57
C PHE A 96 7.22 -6.88 -8.14
N THR A 97 7.70 -6.12 -7.16
CA THR A 97 7.50 -6.45 -5.74
C THR A 97 6.30 -5.71 -5.17
N VAL A 98 5.44 -6.46 -4.47
CA VAL A 98 4.35 -5.91 -3.66
C VAL A 98 4.59 -6.32 -2.21
N ASP A 99 4.64 -5.34 -1.31
CA ASP A 99 4.70 -5.60 0.12
C ASP A 99 3.30 -5.44 0.71
N VAL A 100 2.80 -6.50 1.34
CA VAL A 100 1.48 -6.55 1.96
C VAL A 100 1.65 -6.42 3.46
N LEU A 101 1.11 -5.34 4.04
CA LEU A 101 1.35 -4.99 5.43
C LEU A 101 0.08 -5.17 6.28
N PRO A 102 0.17 -5.89 7.42
CA PRO A 102 -0.97 -5.98 8.36
C PRO A 102 -1.10 -4.74 9.24
N SER A 103 -0.05 -3.94 9.32
CA SER A 103 0.00 -2.67 10.06
C SER A 103 1.10 -1.81 9.45
N VAL A 104 1.10 -0.53 9.74
CA VAL A 104 2.11 0.39 9.24
C VAL A 104 2.56 1.32 10.36
N ALA A 105 3.88 1.37 10.62
CA ALA A 105 4.47 2.17 11.68
C ALA A 105 3.80 1.96 13.05
N GLY A 106 3.41 0.72 13.34
CA GLY A 106 2.72 0.36 14.58
C GLY A 106 1.24 0.70 14.62
N LEU A 107 0.68 1.22 13.52
CA LEU A 107 -0.73 1.58 13.43
C LEU A 107 -1.53 0.47 12.77
N SER A 108 -2.66 0.10 13.36
CA SER A 108 -3.51 -0.99 12.87
C SER A 108 -4.36 -0.56 11.68
N TRP A 109 -4.93 -1.54 11.00
CA TRP A 109 -5.91 -1.29 9.94
C TRP A 109 -7.04 -0.38 10.44
N GLU A 110 -7.62 -0.69 11.61
CA GLU A 110 -8.73 0.06 12.17
C GLU A 110 -8.35 1.52 12.46
N GLN A 111 -7.11 1.75 12.92
CA GLN A 111 -6.63 3.10 13.16
C GLN A 111 -6.45 3.89 11.88
N MET A 112 -6.18 3.21 10.76
CA MET A 112 -5.93 3.86 9.48
C MET A 112 -7.17 4.02 8.61
N VAL A 113 -8.24 3.27 8.87
CA VAL A 113 -9.48 3.33 8.08
C VAL A 113 -10.00 4.76 7.89
N PRO A 114 -10.03 5.63 8.93
CA PRO A 114 -10.50 7.02 8.74
C PRO A 114 -9.66 7.85 7.76
N HIS A 115 -8.47 7.38 7.42
CA HIS A 115 -7.55 8.07 6.52
C HIS A 115 -7.55 7.52 5.10
N ILE A 116 -8.41 6.54 4.81
CA ILE A 116 -8.46 5.94 3.47
C ILE A 116 -9.36 6.77 2.57
N ILE A 117 -8.80 7.21 1.46
CA ILE A 117 -9.52 7.92 0.41
C ILE A 117 -9.40 7.15 -0.90
N THR A 118 -10.24 7.48 -1.86
CA THR A 118 -10.16 6.92 -3.21
C THR A 118 -9.82 8.03 -4.18
N ARG A 119 -8.85 7.81 -5.05
CA ARG A 119 -8.51 8.70 -6.15
C ARG A 119 -8.49 7.94 -7.45
N GLU A 120 -8.93 8.59 -8.51
CA GLU A 120 -8.81 8.03 -9.84
C GLU A 120 -7.44 8.34 -10.42
N LEU A 121 -6.73 7.31 -10.84
CA LEU A 121 -5.47 7.41 -11.55
C LEU A 121 -5.70 6.88 -12.96
N ASP A 122 -5.78 7.79 -13.93
CA ASP A 122 -6.11 7.48 -15.34
C ASP A 122 -7.39 6.61 -15.45
N GLY A 123 -8.43 7.01 -14.75
CA GLY A 123 -9.73 6.35 -14.79
C GLY A 123 -9.85 5.11 -13.92
N VAL A 124 -8.80 4.71 -13.20
CA VAL A 124 -8.83 3.55 -12.29
C VAL A 124 -8.92 4.05 -10.85
N PRO A 125 -9.94 3.63 -10.09
CA PRO A 125 -10.03 4.00 -8.68
C PRO A 125 -8.95 3.27 -7.87
N VAL A 126 -8.18 4.04 -7.11
CA VAL A 126 -7.13 3.52 -6.24
C VAL A 126 -7.40 4.01 -4.83
N ARG A 127 -7.42 3.10 -3.86
CA ARG A 127 -7.56 3.44 -2.45
C ARG A 127 -6.19 3.72 -1.87
N LEU A 128 -6.05 4.81 -1.13
CA LEU A 128 -4.77 5.20 -0.56
C LEU A 128 -5.00 6.00 0.72
N LEU A 129 -3.94 6.16 1.53
CA LEU A 129 -4.01 7.01 2.70
C LEU A 129 -3.99 8.47 2.29
N ASP A 130 -4.76 9.29 3.01
CA ASP A 130 -4.67 10.75 2.88
C ASP A 130 -3.36 11.26 3.45
N LEU A 131 -3.10 12.58 3.30
CA LEU A 131 -1.83 13.16 3.77
C LEU A 131 -1.66 13.03 5.28
N GLU A 132 -2.72 13.17 6.06
CA GLU A 132 -2.65 13.01 7.51
C GLU A 132 -2.28 11.57 7.90
N GLY A 133 -2.90 10.59 7.24
CA GLY A 133 -2.58 9.18 7.45
C GLY A 133 -1.14 8.87 7.07
N LEU A 134 -0.68 9.39 5.93
CA LEU A 134 0.70 9.22 5.51
C LEU A 134 1.69 9.85 6.49
N LEU A 135 1.38 11.03 7.02
CA LEU A 135 2.22 11.68 8.03
C LEU A 135 2.37 10.79 9.26
N LYS A 136 1.29 10.15 9.71
CA LYS A 136 1.34 9.23 10.84
C LYS A 136 2.27 8.04 10.60
N THR A 137 2.39 7.59 9.36
CA THR A 137 3.29 6.48 9.00
C THR A 137 4.77 6.89 8.96
N LYS A 138 5.07 8.19 9.01
CA LYS A 138 6.43 8.73 8.90
C LYS A 138 7.00 9.16 10.25
N GLN A 139 6.66 8.45 11.31
CA GLN A 139 7.15 8.72 12.67
C GLN A 139 8.53 8.12 12.95
N GLY A 140 9.15 7.48 11.95
CA GLY A 140 10.45 6.84 12.09
C GLY A 140 11.61 7.81 12.14
N VAL A 141 12.77 7.29 12.56
CA VAL A 141 14.00 8.09 12.67
C VAL A 141 14.82 8.09 11.38
N ARG A 142 14.45 7.32 10.37
CA ARG A 142 15.18 7.27 9.10
C ARG A 142 15.11 8.63 8.41
N PRO A 143 16.23 9.09 7.80
CA PRO A 143 16.23 10.38 7.09
C PRO A 143 15.14 10.49 6.02
N LYS A 144 14.86 9.39 5.31
CA LYS A 144 13.80 9.31 4.31
C LYS A 144 12.41 9.60 4.92
N ASP A 145 12.11 9.01 6.10
CA ASP A 145 10.84 9.25 6.76
C ASP A 145 10.72 10.69 7.25
N GLN A 146 11.81 11.25 7.77
CA GLN A 146 11.84 12.64 8.23
C GLN A 146 11.64 13.61 7.07
N LEU A 147 12.24 13.34 5.92
CA LEU A 147 12.06 14.16 4.72
C LEU A 147 10.61 14.10 4.24
N ASP A 148 10.05 12.90 4.12
CA ASP A 148 8.65 12.71 3.70
C ASP A 148 7.72 13.42 4.68
N ALA A 149 7.93 13.30 5.99
CA ALA A 149 7.13 13.98 7.00
C ALA A 149 7.18 15.49 6.85
N SER A 150 8.36 16.05 6.60
CA SER A 150 8.54 17.50 6.39
C SER A 150 7.74 17.98 5.17
N ILE A 151 7.83 17.27 4.06
CA ILE A 151 7.12 17.59 2.83
C ILE A 151 5.61 17.54 3.05
N ILE A 152 5.12 16.50 3.72
CA ILE A 152 3.69 16.30 3.98
C ILE A 152 3.18 17.40 4.92
N ARG A 153 3.91 17.76 5.98
CA ARG A 153 3.52 18.83 6.89
C ARG A 153 3.39 20.16 6.18
N SER A 154 4.34 20.47 5.30
CA SER A 154 4.28 21.69 4.51
C SER A 154 3.04 21.75 3.63
N ALA A 155 2.68 20.63 2.99
CA ALA A 155 1.49 20.55 2.16
C ALA A 155 0.21 20.75 2.97
N LEU A 156 0.13 20.15 4.15
CA LEU A 156 -1.02 20.29 5.05
C LEU A 156 -1.17 21.73 5.54
N GLU A 157 -0.06 22.37 5.90
CA GLU A 157 -0.07 23.79 6.32
C GLU A 157 -0.56 24.70 5.19
N GLN A 158 -0.10 24.46 3.96
CA GLN A 158 -0.53 25.26 2.81
C GLN A 158 -2.04 25.11 2.54
N ARG A 159 -2.58 23.90 2.72
CA ARG A 159 -4.02 23.67 2.59
C ARG A 159 -4.81 24.44 3.64
N GLY A 160 -4.31 24.49 4.88
CA GLY A 160 -4.94 25.24 5.96
C GLY A 160 -4.91 26.74 5.76
N ARG A 161 -4.04 27.26 4.90
CA ARG A 161 -3.92 28.71 4.62
C ARG A 161 -4.71 29.17 3.41
N LYS A 162 -5.28 28.25 2.65
CA LYS A 162 -6.11 28.63 1.49
C LYS A 162 -7.43 29.21 1.97
N PRO A 163 -7.84 30.40 1.47
CA PRO A 163 -9.12 30.96 1.82
C PRO A 163 -10.29 30.15 1.28
#